data_f4625ae56c40e690634424e73972e4c6
#
_entry.id   f4625ae56c40e690634424e73972e4c6
#
_cell.length_a   1.000
_cell.length_b   1.000
_cell.length_c   1.000
_cell.angle_alpha   90.00
_cell.angle_beta   90.00
_cell.angle_gamma   90.00
#
_symmetry.space_group_name_H-M   'P 1'
#
loop_
_entity.id
_entity.type
_entity.pdbx_description
1 polymer ?
#
loop_
_entity_poly.entity_id
_entity_poly.type
_entity_poly.pdbx_seq_one_letter_code
_entity_poly.pdbx_strand_id
1 'polypeptide(L)'
;MAPRPSLRQERAAWAEQFLLIGVDEAGRGPLAGPVVAAAVVFPPECRVIRGLRDSKLLPAGVRTRLAVRIRSRALGFGVGAASAREIDRLNIRVATALAMRRALGRLLRNTPIDARPHRILIDGLPLPEIGYVHDALVDGDAHCQSIAAAAILAKTVRDCLMKRLASHYPGYGWETNVGYGTPEHQEALRLRGPCRHHRQSFEPVSQLHLL
;
A
#
# COMPACT_ATOMS: atom_id res chain seq x y z
N MET A 1 6.00 22.10 11.54
CA MET A 1 6.11 21.52 10.20
C MET A 1 5.95 20.03 10.32
N ALA A 2 5.09 19.38 9.52
CA ALA A 2 5.01 17.93 9.52
C ALA A 2 6.37 17.31 9.16
N PRO A 3 6.76 16.20 9.79
CA PRO A 3 8.01 15.53 9.50
C PRO A 3 8.07 15.12 8.02
N ARG A 4 9.27 15.09 7.47
CA ARG A 4 9.50 14.68 6.07
C ARG A 4 10.35 13.41 6.06
N PRO A 5 9.98 12.40 5.28
CA PRO A 5 10.77 11.19 5.20
C PRO A 5 12.20 11.49 4.78
N SER A 6 13.13 10.83 5.45
CA SER A 6 14.57 11.01 5.26
C SER A 6 15.22 9.65 5.01
N LEU A 7 16.50 9.66 4.66
CA LEU A 7 17.30 8.43 4.51
C LEU A 7 17.99 8.00 5.83
N ARG A 8 17.49 8.45 6.99
CA ARG A 8 18.14 8.14 8.28
C ARG A 8 18.16 6.64 8.56
N GLN A 9 17.03 5.96 8.37
CA GLN A 9 16.89 4.52 8.61
C GLN A 9 17.72 3.72 7.60
N GLU A 10 17.65 4.11 6.33
CA GLU A 10 18.43 3.49 5.26
C GLU A 10 19.93 3.63 5.50
N ARG A 11 20.41 4.83 5.86
CA ARG A 11 21.83 5.09 6.15
C ARG A 11 22.33 4.31 7.36
N ALA A 12 21.52 4.15 8.39
CA ALA A 12 21.86 3.31 9.54
C ALA A 12 22.05 1.85 9.12
N ALA A 13 21.12 1.30 8.31
CA ALA A 13 21.25 -0.05 7.78
C ALA A 13 22.48 -0.18 6.86
N TRP A 14 22.71 0.78 5.97
CA TRP A 14 23.87 0.76 5.06
C TRP A 14 25.22 0.81 5.78
N ALA A 15 25.31 1.54 6.89
CA ALA A 15 26.53 1.57 7.72
C ALA A 15 26.86 0.20 8.30
N GLU A 16 25.85 -0.63 8.52
CA GLU A 16 25.98 -2.02 8.96
C GLU A 16 26.00 -3.02 7.78
N GLN A 17 26.16 -2.54 6.54
CA GLN A 17 26.17 -3.33 5.30
C GLN A 17 24.86 -4.06 4.98
N PHE A 18 23.74 -3.63 5.55
CA PHE A 18 22.40 -4.13 5.21
C PHE A 18 21.71 -3.21 4.21
N LEU A 19 20.91 -3.80 3.32
CA LEU A 19 19.89 -3.06 2.59
C LEU A 19 18.63 -2.91 3.44
N LEU A 20 17.91 -1.78 3.33
CA LEU A 20 16.63 -1.57 4.00
C LEU A 20 15.48 -1.66 3.00
N ILE A 21 14.58 -2.61 3.21
CA ILE A 21 13.33 -2.75 2.45
C ILE A 21 12.23 -2.07 3.27
N GLY A 22 11.68 -0.97 2.77
CA GLY A 22 10.49 -0.32 3.35
C GLY A 22 9.22 -0.91 2.77
N VAL A 23 8.21 -1.16 3.61
CA VAL A 23 6.93 -1.74 3.21
C VAL A 23 5.78 -0.91 3.77
N ASP A 24 4.76 -0.68 2.95
CA ASP A 24 3.53 -0.01 3.36
C ASP A 24 2.34 -0.48 2.50
N GLU A 25 1.11 -0.18 2.97
CA GLU A 25 -0.12 -0.55 2.28
C GLU A 25 -1.03 0.65 2.00
N ALA A 26 -2.00 0.41 1.12
CA ALA A 26 -3.12 1.31 0.85
C ALA A 26 -4.43 0.54 0.72
N GLY A 27 -5.51 1.12 1.26
CA GLY A 27 -6.84 0.57 1.05
C GLY A 27 -7.32 -0.38 2.14
N ARG A 28 -6.96 -0.18 3.41
CA ARG A 28 -7.53 -0.96 4.53
C ARG A 28 -8.97 -0.60 4.83
N GLY A 29 -9.30 0.69 4.87
CA GLY A 29 -10.62 1.20 5.29
C GLY A 29 -11.74 1.29 4.24
N PRO A 30 -11.50 1.26 2.90
CA PRO A 30 -12.57 1.29 1.91
C PRO A 30 -13.56 0.13 2.01
N LEU A 31 -14.81 0.36 1.56
CA LEU A 31 -15.89 -0.64 1.49
C LEU A 31 -15.76 -1.56 0.28
N ALA A 32 -14.94 -1.17 -0.71
CA ALA A 32 -14.76 -1.93 -1.94
C ALA A 32 -13.29 -1.97 -2.40
N GLY A 33 -12.98 -3.00 -3.16
CA GLY A 33 -11.69 -3.20 -3.80
C GLY A 33 -10.62 -3.82 -2.91
N PRO A 34 -9.43 -4.06 -3.47
CA PRO A 34 -8.35 -4.75 -2.78
C PRO A 34 -7.66 -3.86 -1.73
N VAL A 35 -6.98 -4.49 -0.77
CA VAL A 35 -5.84 -3.90 -0.10
C VAL A 35 -4.60 -4.15 -0.95
N VAL A 36 -3.77 -3.12 -1.13
CA VAL A 36 -2.55 -3.18 -1.95
C VAL A 36 -1.37 -2.78 -1.08
N ALA A 37 -0.30 -3.55 -1.11
CA ALA A 37 0.96 -3.22 -0.46
C ALA A 37 2.08 -3.07 -1.48
N ALA A 38 3.09 -2.31 -1.13
CA ALA A 38 4.34 -2.24 -1.88
C ALA A 38 5.54 -2.42 -0.96
N ALA A 39 6.63 -2.92 -1.52
CA ALA A 39 7.94 -3.02 -0.91
C ALA A 39 8.95 -2.30 -1.80
N VAL A 40 9.83 -1.49 -1.21
CA VAL A 40 10.82 -0.68 -1.94
C VAL A 40 12.17 -0.77 -1.26
N VAL A 41 13.23 -0.93 -2.04
CA VAL A 41 14.62 -0.87 -1.58
C VAL A 41 15.40 0.12 -2.43
N PHE A 42 16.19 0.97 -1.77
CA PHE A 42 17.09 1.92 -2.44
C PHE A 42 18.55 1.49 -2.32
N PRO A 43 19.40 1.81 -3.33
CA PRO A 43 20.83 1.56 -3.24
C PRO A 43 21.51 2.55 -2.25
N PRO A 44 22.68 2.19 -1.67
CA PRO A 44 23.39 3.04 -0.70
C PRO A 44 23.74 4.46 -1.18
N GLU A 45 23.94 4.64 -2.48
CA GLU A 45 24.22 5.93 -3.11
C GLU A 45 22.98 6.77 -3.40
N CYS A 46 21.78 6.27 -3.05
CA CYS A 46 20.54 6.98 -3.32
C CYS A 46 20.50 8.32 -2.57
N ARG A 47 20.08 9.35 -3.30
CA ARG A 47 19.80 10.68 -2.72
C ARG A 47 18.34 10.79 -2.32
N VAL A 48 18.07 11.70 -1.37
CA VAL A 48 16.69 12.03 -0.95
C VAL A 48 15.82 12.38 -2.16
N ILE A 49 14.69 11.72 -2.27
CA ILE A 49 13.68 12.04 -3.28
C ILE A 49 12.79 13.18 -2.74
N ARG A 50 13.07 14.39 -3.23
CA ARG A 50 12.30 15.57 -2.80
C ARG A 50 10.81 15.42 -3.15
N GLY A 51 9.95 15.82 -2.21
CA GLY A 51 8.50 15.83 -2.38
C GLY A 51 7.79 14.56 -1.85
N LEU A 52 8.54 13.57 -1.36
CA LEU A 52 7.93 12.48 -0.62
C LEU A 52 7.31 13.01 0.68
N ARG A 53 6.11 12.58 0.97
CA ARG A 53 5.34 12.81 2.20
C ARG A 53 4.16 11.85 2.21
N ASP A 54 3.37 11.86 3.26
CA ASP A 54 2.15 11.05 3.35
C ASP A 54 1.38 11.04 2.01
N SER A 55 1.18 9.86 1.47
CA SER A 55 0.57 9.63 0.16
C SER A 55 -0.86 10.16 0.06
N LYS A 56 -1.56 10.26 1.19
CA LYS A 56 -2.94 10.75 1.29
C LYS A 56 -3.02 12.27 1.10
N LEU A 57 -1.95 13.00 1.48
CA LEU A 57 -1.86 14.45 1.34
C LEU A 57 -1.41 14.90 -0.05
N LEU A 58 -1.06 13.98 -0.94
CA LEU A 58 -0.57 14.27 -2.28
C LEU A 58 -1.69 14.23 -3.32
N PRO A 59 -1.83 15.25 -4.16
CA PRO A 59 -2.69 15.17 -5.34
C PRO A 59 -2.32 13.99 -6.26
N ALA A 60 -3.29 13.36 -6.91
CA ALA A 60 -3.09 12.16 -7.72
C ALA A 60 -1.98 12.32 -8.78
N GLY A 61 -1.95 13.45 -9.50
CA GLY A 61 -0.92 13.74 -10.50
C GLY A 61 0.49 13.86 -9.91
N VAL A 62 0.61 14.39 -8.68
CA VAL A 62 1.90 14.45 -7.96
C VAL A 62 2.34 13.05 -7.56
N ARG A 63 1.43 12.21 -7.02
CA ARG A 63 1.73 10.80 -6.69
C ARG A 63 2.22 10.03 -7.90
N THR A 64 1.56 10.17 -9.05
CA THR A 64 1.96 9.48 -10.29
C THR A 64 3.38 9.88 -10.71
N ARG A 65 3.73 11.16 -10.70
CA ARG A 65 5.09 11.61 -11.01
C ARG A 65 6.12 11.08 -10.01
N LEU A 66 5.79 11.08 -8.73
CA LEU A 66 6.67 10.50 -7.70
C LEU A 66 6.81 8.99 -7.86
N ALA A 67 5.76 8.27 -8.19
CA ALA A 67 5.82 6.83 -8.45
C ALA A 67 6.78 6.48 -9.60
N VAL A 68 6.81 7.29 -10.67
CA VAL A 68 7.81 7.13 -11.76
C VAL A 68 9.22 7.35 -11.23
N ARG A 69 9.45 8.44 -10.46
CA ARG A 69 10.77 8.74 -9.89
C ARG A 69 11.24 7.70 -8.87
N ILE A 70 10.33 7.14 -8.07
CA ILE A 70 10.63 6.06 -7.14
C ILE A 70 11.13 4.84 -7.92
N ARG A 71 10.37 4.39 -8.92
CA ARG A 71 10.72 3.22 -9.74
C ARG A 71 12.06 3.38 -10.46
N SER A 72 12.40 4.58 -10.94
CA SER A 72 13.68 4.83 -11.62
C SER A 72 14.88 4.91 -10.68
N ARG A 73 14.67 5.10 -9.38
CA ARG A 73 15.75 5.26 -8.38
C ARG A 73 15.86 4.09 -7.41
N ALA A 74 14.83 3.29 -7.29
CA ALA A 74 14.86 2.08 -6.48
C ALA A 74 15.82 1.05 -7.07
N LEU A 75 16.55 0.36 -6.22
CA LEU A 75 17.27 -0.85 -6.59
C LEU A 75 16.29 -1.95 -6.99
N GLY A 76 15.15 -1.99 -6.30
CA GLY A 76 14.04 -2.87 -6.61
C GLY A 76 12.76 -2.45 -5.91
N PHE A 77 11.64 -2.94 -6.44
CA PHE A 77 10.32 -2.79 -5.82
C PHE A 77 9.43 -3.97 -6.15
N GLY A 78 8.45 -4.23 -5.29
CA GLY A 78 7.40 -5.20 -5.52
C GLY A 78 6.06 -4.65 -5.08
N VAL A 79 4.98 -5.08 -5.74
CA VAL A 79 3.60 -4.72 -5.37
C VAL A 79 2.80 -6.00 -5.21
N GLY A 80 2.05 -6.11 -4.12
CA GLY A 80 1.15 -7.20 -3.82
C GLY A 80 -0.25 -6.69 -3.51
N ALA A 81 -1.25 -7.52 -3.70
CA ALA A 81 -2.64 -7.19 -3.38
C ALA A 81 -3.36 -8.39 -2.79
N ALA A 82 -4.37 -8.12 -1.95
CA ALA A 82 -5.38 -9.08 -1.55
C ALA A 82 -6.77 -8.52 -1.93
N SER A 83 -7.58 -9.36 -2.58
CA SER A 83 -8.90 -9.03 -3.11
C SER A 83 -9.93 -8.83 -2.00
N ALA A 84 -11.09 -8.24 -2.32
CA ALA A 84 -12.23 -8.14 -1.40
C ALA A 84 -12.62 -9.51 -0.84
N ARG A 85 -12.68 -10.56 -1.68
CA ARG A 85 -12.97 -11.93 -1.25
C ARG A 85 -11.94 -12.49 -0.25
N GLU A 86 -10.64 -12.18 -0.45
CA GLU A 86 -9.61 -12.60 0.50
C GLU A 86 -9.72 -11.82 1.82
N ILE A 87 -10.09 -10.54 1.76
CA ILE A 87 -10.36 -9.72 2.95
C ILE A 87 -11.51 -10.31 3.76
N ASP A 88 -12.62 -10.68 3.09
CA ASP A 88 -13.78 -11.27 3.76
C ASP A 88 -13.47 -12.62 4.43
N ARG A 89 -12.58 -13.42 3.80
CA ARG A 89 -12.17 -14.73 4.35
C ARG A 89 -11.18 -14.65 5.49
N LEU A 90 -10.26 -13.69 5.43
CA LEU A 90 -9.06 -13.65 6.27
C LEU A 90 -9.12 -12.55 7.34
N ASN A 91 -10.07 -11.63 7.26
CA ASN A 91 -10.10 -10.29 7.83
C ASN A 91 -9.03 -9.35 7.22
N ILE A 92 -9.20 -8.04 7.47
CA ILE A 92 -8.35 -7.01 6.87
C ILE A 92 -6.88 -7.08 7.36
N ARG A 93 -6.64 -7.49 8.62
CA ARG A 93 -5.29 -7.60 9.16
C ARG A 93 -4.48 -8.68 8.41
N VAL A 94 -5.03 -9.88 8.32
CA VAL A 94 -4.35 -11.01 7.64
C VAL A 94 -4.27 -10.78 6.13
N ALA A 95 -5.30 -10.18 5.52
CA ALA A 95 -5.28 -9.83 4.11
C ALA A 95 -4.22 -8.75 3.79
N THR A 96 -3.98 -7.79 4.72
CA THR A 96 -2.88 -6.83 4.61
C THR A 96 -1.53 -7.56 4.65
N ALA A 97 -1.34 -8.46 5.60
CA ALA A 97 -0.12 -9.28 5.68
C ALA A 97 0.11 -10.10 4.40
N LEU A 98 -0.94 -10.68 3.83
CA LEU A 98 -0.88 -11.40 2.55
C LEU A 98 -0.44 -10.49 1.40
N ALA A 99 -0.97 -9.27 1.32
CA ALA A 99 -0.57 -8.29 0.32
C ALA A 99 0.91 -7.89 0.48
N MET A 100 1.37 -7.64 1.73
CA MET A 100 2.77 -7.34 2.04
C MET A 100 3.69 -8.52 1.69
N ARG A 101 3.33 -9.75 2.06
CA ARG A 101 4.06 -10.98 1.69
C ARG A 101 4.22 -11.10 0.17
N ARG A 102 3.15 -10.84 -0.59
CA ARG A 102 3.17 -10.86 -2.06
C ARG A 102 4.08 -9.77 -2.63
N ALA A 103 4.08 -8.58 -2.02
CA ALA A 103 4.96 -7.47 -2.41
C ALA A 103 6.43 -7.82 -2.18
N LEU A 104 6.77 -8.30 -0.99
CA LEU A 104 8.12 -8.75 -0.63
C LEU A 104 8.60 -9.88 -1.54
N GLY A 105 7.80 -10.92 -1.73
CA GLY A 105 8.15 -12.03 -2.60
C GLY A 105 8.37 -11.62 -4.06
N ARG A 106 7.66 -10.60 -4.57
CA ARG A 106 7.92 -10.05 -5.91
C ARG A 106 9.20 -9.22 -5.96
N LEU A 107 9.46 -8.40 -4.94
CA LEU A 107 10.68 -7.63 -4.85
C LEU A 107 11.90 -8.57 -4.82
N LEU A 108 11.91 -9.54 -3.92
CA LEU A 108 13.01 -10.48 -3.74
C LEU A 108 13.31 -11.28 -5.03
N ARG A 109 12.29 -11.81 -5.70
CA ARG A 109 12.48 -12.54 -6.96
C ARG A 109 12.99 -11.70 -8.13
N ASN A 110 12.63 -10.42 -8.18
CA ASN A 110 12.91 -9.57 -9.34
C ASN A 110 14.11 -8.64 -9.13
N THR A 111 14.74 -8.68 -7.97
CA THR A 111 15.86 -7.82 -7.62
C THR A 111 17.04 -8.70 -7.16
N PRO A 112 18.25 -8.51 -7.68
CA PRO A 112 19.41 -9.32 -7.30
C PRO A 112 19.94 -8.92 -5.91
N ILE A 113 19.08 -9.00 -4.89
CA ILE A 113 19.41 -8.69 -3.50
C ILE A 113 19.45 -9.93 -2.61
N ASP A 114 19.11 -11.12 -3.14
CA ASP A 114 19.06 -12.36 -2.35
C ASP A 114 20.43 -12.71 -1.73
N ALA A 115 21.54 -12.31 -2.38
CA ALA A 115 22.89 -12.49 -1.86
C ALA A 115 23.33 -11.37 -0.89
N ARG A 116 22.54 -10.33 -0.68
CA ARG A 116 22.89 -9.20 0.20
C ARG A 116 22.10 -9.26 1.49
N PRO A 117 22.74 -9.05 2.65
CA PRO A 117 22.01 -8.89 3.91
C PRO A 117 20.98 -7.76 3.81
N HIS A 118 19.74 -8.02 4.24
CA HIS A 118 18.69 -7.02 4.21
C HIS A 118 17.82 -7.06 5.47
N ARG A 119 17.27 -5.92 5.82
CA ARG A 119 16.28 -5.73 6.88
C ARG A 119 14.97 -5.27 6.27
N ILE A 120 13.87 -5.71 6.83
CA ILE A 120 12.53 -5.29 6.43
C ILE A 120 11.99 -4.37 7.51
N LEU A 121 11.50 -3.19 7.11
CA LEU A 121 10.86 -2.23 7.98
C LEU A 121 9.47 -1.91 7.44
N ILE A 122 8.44 -2.21 8.21
CA ILE A 122 7.03 -1.96 7.83
C ILE A 122 6.50 -0.69 8.50
N ASP A 123 5.52 -0.05 7.87
CA ASP A 123 4.75 1.01 8.53
C ASP A 123 3.82 0.44 9.60
N GLY A 124 3.68 1.17 10.71
CA GLY A 124 2.75 0.86 11.79
C GLY A 124 3.29 -0.12 12.85
N LEU A 125 2.48 -1.12 13.21
CA LEU A 125 2.77 -2.10 14.25
C LEU A 125 3.27 -3.43 13.66
N PRO A 126 4.01 -4.25 14.43
CA PRO A 126 4.45 -5.57 13.98
C PRO A 126 3.31 -6.44 13.49
N LEU A 127 3.54 -7.15 12.39
CA LEU A 127 2.55 -7.98 11.70
C LEU A 127 3.15 -9.37 11.39
N PRO A 128 3.27 -10.26 12.38
CA PRO A 128 3.93 -11.57 12.23
C PRO A 128 3.36 -12.42 11.09
N GLU A 129 2.09 -12.19 10.73
CA GLU A 129 1.38 -12.89 9.66
C GLU A 129 2.00 -12.66 8.27
N ILE A 130 2.91 -11.68 8.11
CA ILE A 130 3.68 -11.49 6.86
C ILE A 130 4.56 -12.71 6.58
N GLY A 131 5.09 -13.38 7.63
CA GLY A 131 5.94 -14.55 7.50
C GLY A 131 7.39 -14.24 7.09
N TYR A 132 7.83 -13.00 7.26
CA TYR A 132 9.21 -12.53 7.16
C TYR A 132 9.61 -11.87 8.48
N VAL A 133 10.86 -12.03 8.90
CA VAL A 133 11.41 -11.27 10.03
C VAL A 133 11.44 -9.79 9.64
N HIS A 134 10.86 -8.93 10.47
CA HIS A 134 10.75 -7.50 10.19
C HIS A 134 10.70 -6.68 11.47
N ASP A 135 11.13 -5.44 11.36
CA ASP A 135 10.87 -4.37 12.33
C ASP A 135 9.66 -3.55 11.89
N ALA A 136 9.09 -2.79 12.81
CA ALA A 136 7.96 -1.90 12.55
C ALA A 136 8.26 -0.49 13.04
N LEU A 137 7.78 0.52 12.32
CA LEU A 137 7.95 1.92 12.64
C LEU A 137 6.61 2.63 12.52
N VAL A 138 6.08 3.10 13.65
CA VAL A 138 4.86 3.91 13.68
C VAL A 138 5.12 5.23 12.93
N ASP A 139 4.18 5.63 12.08
CA ASP A 139 4.31 6.78 11.18
C ASP A 139 5.58 6.72 10.32
N GLY A 140 5.95 5.51 9.90
CA GLY A 140 7.17 5.25 9.16
C GLY A 140 7.23 5.99 7.82
N ASP A 141 6.10 6.21 7.17
CA ASP A 141 6.00 7.02 5.94
C ASP A 141 6.37 8.49 6.13
N ALA A 142 6.31 9.01 7.37
CA ALA A 142 6.78 10.35 7.73
C ALA A 142 8.29 10.38 8.06
N HIS A 143 8.94 9.26 8.33
CA HIS A 143 10.30 9.20 8.85
C HIS A 143 11.30 8.47 7.96
N CYS A 144 10.86 7.46 7.18
CA CYS A 144 11.69 6.57 6.35
C CYS A 144 11.33 6.74 4.87
N GLN A 145 12.34 6.99 4.03
CA GLN A 145 12.12 7.21 2.59
C GLN A 145 11.59 5.96 1.89
N SER A 146 12.09 4.77 2.25
CA SER A 146 11.66 3.51 1.64
C SER A 146 10.20 3.19 1.96
N ILE A 147 9.73 3.46 3.20
CA ILE A 147 8.32 3.30 3.58
C ILE A 147 7.46 4.33 2.85
N ALA A 148 7.84 5.62 2.85
CA ALA A 148 7.10 6.66 2.12
C ALA A 148 6.98 6.36 0.62
N ALA A 149 8.03 5.80 0.03
CA ALA A 149 8.01 5.36 -1.36
C ALA A 149 7.05 4.18 -1.57
N ALA A 150 7.04 3.22 -0.66
CA ALA A 150 6.10 2.09 -0.68
C ALA A 150 4.65 2.59 -0.57
N ALA A 151 4.34 3.50 0.37
CA ALA A 151 3.02 4.15 0.51
C ALA A 151 2.53 4.75 -0.81
N ILE A 152 3.39 5.53 -1.48
CA ILE A 152 3.06 6.17 -2.76
C ILE A 152 2.83 5.14 -3.87
N LEU A 153 3.65 4.09 -3.96
CA LEU A 153 3.45 3.03 -4.95
C LEU A 153 2.16 2.26 -4.70
N ALA A 154 1.92 1.84 -3.46
CA ALA A 154 0.71 1.11 -3.07
C ALA A 154 -0.54 1.93 -3.38
N LYS A 155 -0.57 3.21 -2.97
CA LYS A 155 -1.70 4.12 -3.21
C LYS A 155 -1.92 4.38 -4.69
N THR A 156 -0.85 4.62 -5.45
CA THR A 156 -0.96 4.89 -6.90
C THR A 156 -1.52 3.68 -7.65
N VAL A 157 -1.03 2.48 -7.34
CA VAL A 157 -1.51 1.24 -7.97
C VAL A 157 -2.95 0.96 -7.58
N ARG A 158 -3.30 1.11 -6.30
CA ARG A 158 -4.66 0.87 -5.83
C ARG A 158 -5.67 1.81 -6.48
N ASP A 159 -5.37 3.12 -6.51
CA ASP A 159 -6.26 4.11 -7.12
C ASP A 159 -6.47 3.82 -8.63
N CYS A 160 -5.42 3.39 -9.34
CA CYS A 160 -5.52 2.98 -10.73
C CYS A 160 -6.41 1.73 -10.90
N LEU A 161 -6.29 0.74 -10.03
CA LEU A 161 -7.15 -0.45 -10.04
C LEU A 161 -8.62 -0.09 -9.79
N MET A 162 -8.90 0.79 -8.82
CA MET A 162 -10.27 1.23 -8.53
C MET A 162 -10.89 1.99 -9.71
N LYS A 163 -10.14 2.85 -10.37
CA LYS A 163 -10.61 3.56 -11.59
C LYS A 163 -10.91 2.61 -12.74
N ARG A 164 -10.10 1.55 -12.92
CA ARG A 164 -10.40 0.50 -13.91
C ARG A 164 -11.65 -0.30 -13.53
N LEU A 165 -11.84 -0.60 -12.25
CA LEU A 165 -13.05 -1.27 -11.78
C LEU A 165 -14.29 -0.39 -11.97
N ALA A 166 -14.18 0.93 -11.83
CA ALA A 166 -15.28 1.86 -12.03
C ALA A 166 -15.91 1.74 -13.45
N SER A 167 -15.08 1.55 -14.48
CA SER A 167 -15.58 1.38 -15.85
C SER A 167 -16.36 0.09 -16.08
N HIS A 168 -16.06 -0.98 -15.29
CA HIS A 168 -16.75 -2.26 -15.36
C HIS A 168 -17.95 -2.35 -14.40
N TYR A 169 -17.95 -1.54 -13.36
CA TYR A 169 -18.98 -1.48 -12.31
C TYR A 169 -19.42 -0.03 -12.09
N PRO A 170 -20.10 0.58 -13.08
CA PRO A 170 -20.48 1.99 -13.00
C PRO A 170 -21.56 2.21 -11.92
N GLY A 171 -21.63 3.44 -11.42
CA GLY A 171 -22.66 3.90 -10.52
C GLY A 171 -22.33 3.80 -9.04
N TYR A 172 -21.12 3.33 -8.66
CA TYR A 172 -20.63 3.38 -7.28
C TYR A 172 -19.68 4.56 -7.00
N GLY A 173 -19.38 5.37 -8.02
CA GLY A 173 -18.50 6.53 -7.91
C GLY A 173 -17.02 6.20 -7.66
N TRP A 174 -16.55 4.97 -7.99
CA TRP A 174 -15.19 4.52 -7.70
C TRP A 174 -14.10 5.27 -8.47
N GLU A 175 -14.44 5.97 -9.53
CA GLU A 175 -13.56 6.89 -10.27
C GLU A 175 -13.04 8.03 -9.40
N THR A 176 -13.84 8.47 -8.42
CA THR A 176 -13.55 9.55 -7.48
C THR A 176 -13.30 9.07 -6.07
N ASN A 177 -14.24 8.30 -5.49
CA ASN A 177 -14.17 7.84 -4.11
C ASN A 177 -13.21 6.65 -3.89
N VAL A 178 -12.75 6.00 -4.96
CA VAL A 178 -11.84 4.84 -4.96
C VAL A 178 -12.25 3.75 -3.95
N GLY A 179 -13.56 3.58 -3.76
CA GLY A 179 -14.14 2.56 -2.89
C GLY A 179 -14.33 2.97 -1.43
N TYR A 180 -14.02 4.20 -1.04
CA TYR A 180 -14.33 4.70 0.31
C TYR A 180 -15.84 4.94 0.47
N GLY A 181 -16.32 4.80 1.70
CA GLY A 181 -17.74 4.95 2.07
C GLY A 181 -18.19 6.40 2.10
N THR A 182 -18.07 7.12 1.00
CA THR A 182 -18.63 8.48 0.86
C THR A 182 -20.17 8.41 0.85
N PRO A 183 -20.90 9.51 1.13
CA PRO A 183 -22.35 9.51 1.05
C PRO A 183 -22.90 8.98 -0.28
N GLU A 184 -22.26 9.34 -1.41
CA GLU A 184 -22.64 8.89 -2.74
C GLU A 184 -22.44 7.38 -2.90
N HIS A 185 -21.34 6.82 -2.35
CA HIS A 185 -21.08 5.39 -2.41
C HIS A 185 -22.08 4.60 -1.55
N GLN A 186 -22.40 5.10 -0.35
CA GLN A 186 -23.38 4.48 0.53
C GLN A 186 -24.79 4.51 -0.09
N GLU A 187 -25.19 5.61 -0.71
CA GLU A 187 -26.45 5.71 -1.42
C GLU A 187 -26.50 4.76 -2.63
N ALA A 188 -25.40 4.68 -3.39
CA ALA A 188 -25.29 3.71 -4.48
C ALA A 188 -25.43 2.26 -4.00
N LEU A 189 -24.85 1.93 -2.84
CA LEU A 189 -24.99 0.61 -2.21
C LEU A 189 -26.45 0.33 -1.81
N ARG A 190 -27.15 1.31 -1.25
CA ARG A 190 -28.56 1.19 -0.87
C ARG A 190 -29.47 0.94 -2.08
N LEU A 191 -29.21 1.62 -3.19
CA LEU A 191 -30.06 1.55 -4.40
C LEU A 191 -29.75 0.33 -5.28
N ARG A 192 -28.50 -0.09 -5.38
CA ARG A 192 -28.01 -1.11 -6.34
C ARG A 192 -27.61 -2.42 -5.67
N GLY A 193 -27.46 -2.43 -4.36
CA GLY A 193 -26.85 -3.53 -3.63
C GLY A 193 -25.32 -3.59 -3.84
N PRO A 194 -24.62 -4.45 -3.11
CA PRO A 194 -23.20 -4.66 -3.26
C PRO A 194 -22.87 -5.58 -4.46
N CYS A 195 -21.80 -5.29 -5.18
CA CYS A 195 -21.24 -6.20 -6.18
C CYS A 195 -20.11 -7.05 -5.58
N ARG A 196 -19.59 -8.01 -6.34
CA ARG A 196 -18.51 -8.94 -5.91
C ARG A 196 -17.19 -8.28 -5.47
N HIS A 197 -17.02 -6.98 -5.70
CA HIS A 197 -15.84 -6.22 -5.29
C HIS A 197 -16.05 -5.45 -3.99
N HIS A 198 -17.25 -5.44 -3.43
CA HIS A 198 -17.51 -4.94 -2.09
C HIS A 198 -17.07 -5.95 -1.03
N ARG A 199 -16.66 -5.44 0.11
CA ARG A 199 -16.22 -6.25 1.24
C ARG A 199 -17.43 -6.58 2.11
N GLN A 200 -17.90 -7.79 1.97
CA GLN A 200 -19.13 -8.25 2.64
C GLN A 200 -19.03 -8.25 4.17
N SER A 201 -17.81 -8.36 4.69
CA SER A 201 -17.52 -8.32 6.13
C SER A 201 -17.44 -6.90 6.71
N PHE A 202 -17.52 -5.85 5.88
CA PHE A 202 -17.39 -4.45 6.31
C PHE A 202 -18.78 -3.80 6.48
N GLU A 203 -18.97 -3.04 7.56
CA GLU A 203 -20.13 -2.16 7.67
C GLU A 203 -19.96 -0.91 6.79
N PRO A 204 -21.04 -0.42 6.15
CA PRO A 204 -22.42 -0.89 6.21
C PRO A 204 -22.75 -2.03 5.21
N VAL A 205 -21.80 -2.57 4.45
CA VAL A 205 -22.07 -3.58 3.40
C VAL A 205 -22.68 -4.85 4.01
N SER A 206 -22.15 -5.30 5.16
CA SER A 206 -22.66 -6.49 5.88
C SER A 206 -24.12 -6.36 6.30
N GLN A 207 -24.58 -5.15 6.58
CA GLN A 207 -25.96 -4.89 7.02
C GLN A 207 -26.98 -4.98 5.86
N LEU A 208 -26.54 -4.76 4.62
CA LEU A 208 -27.45 -4.81 3.45
C LEU A 208 -27.92 -6.23 3.09
N HIS A 209 -27.30 -7.27 3.66
CA HIS A 209 -27.73 -8.66 3.50
C HIS A 209 -28.79 -9.10 4.51
N LEU A 210 -29.10 -8.26 5.47
CA LEU A 210 -30.08 -8.53 6.52
C LEU A 210 -31.48 -7.96 6.21
N LEU A 211 -31.59 -7.24 5.11
CA LEU A 211 -32.85 -6.67 4.58
C LEU A 211 -33.31 -7.44 3.34
#